data_1d52ea1e1be72582c51d18586020ae46
#
_entry.id   1d52ea1e1be72582c51d18586020ae46
#
_cell.length_a   1.000
_cell.length_b   1.000
_cell.length_c   1.000
_cell.angle_alpha   90.00
_cell.angle_beta   90.00
_cell.angle_gamma   90.00
#
_symmetry.space_group_name_H-M   'P 1'
#
loop_
_entity.id
_entity.type
_entity.pdbx_description
1 polymer ?
#
loop_
_entity_poly.entity_id
_entity_poly.type
_entity_poly.pdbx_seq_one_letter_code
_entity_poly.pdbx_strand_id
1 'polypeptide(L)'
;MSRIKDYISEHEADIIADIKALVQKQSPTAHKEAVDEAGLWIQDKIKSYLDIEPEIIKQQDTGNHIRFRIGEGDEQMLVSGHFDTVWGFGDLELIEDGDTIYGPGVIDMKTGVVQVLWALRALKEQNITTNKKIVVLFNGDHEGIASPTSRPYIEEEARNSTYGLVAEAATGEKGALKTFRKGIYRYTINFKGVSSHAGNDHQAGESAILEAAHFIQRLESLTNYDTGTTVNVGTMMGGTGINVRPDSAQIKVDVRVNNNYEGEKIDKRIQSLEAQNSKVAVSIDGGQVRPVMEKTDATEKLFEQAQAFAQDLDFEIAQVAVGGGSDGSFIAAQGTPTLDGLGGVGGGPHARNEHINKTYVVDRTSLLATLFEQL
;
A
#
# COMPACT_ATOMS: atom_id res chain seq x y z
N MET A 1 11.23 6.29 32.02
CA MET A 1 10.71 6.51 30.65
C MET A 1 11.88 6.81 29.72
N SER A 2 11.76 6.47 28.45
CA SER A 2 12.78 6.79 27.43
C SER A 2 12.78 8.29 27.15
N ARG A 3 13.96 8.93 27.04
CA ARG A 3 14.07 10.36 26.64
C ARG A 3 13.28 10.66 25.35
N ILE A 4 13.22 9.69 24.46
CA ILE A 4 12.48 9.78 23.20
C ILE A 4 10.98 9.88 23.47
N LYS A 5 10.43 8.99 24.32
CA LYS A 5 9.00 8.98 24.64
C LYS A 5 8.58 10.24 25.39
N ASP A 6 9.43 10.72 26.31
CA ASP A 6 9.18 11.97 27.05
C ASP A 6 9.08 13.16 26.09
N TYR A 7 10.05 13.31 25.16
CA TYR A 7 10.04 14.34 24.13
C TYR A 7 8.81 14.28 23.23
N ILE A 8 8.45 13.09 22.75
CA ILE A 8 7.28 12.88 21.88
C ILE A 8 5.99 13.20 22.64
N SER A 9 5.88 12.81 23.92
CA SER A 9 4.73 13.13 24.76
C SER A 9 4.56 14.63 24.98
N GLU A 10 5.64 15.36 25.20
CA GLU A 10 5.63 16.83 25.33
C GLU A 10 5.15 17.53 24.05
N HIS A 11 5.30 16.87 22.87
CA HIS A 11 4.93 17.41 21.56
C HIS A 11 3.69 16.74 20.93
N GLU A 12 2.92 15.97 21.71
CA GLU A 12 1.74 15.27 21.20
C GLU A 12 0.78 16.20 20.44
N ALA A 13 0.50 17.37 21.00
CA ALA A 13 -0.39 18.36 20.37
C ALA A 13 0.13 18.87 19.03
N ASP A 14 1.46 19.04 18.91
CA ASP A 14 2.10 19.47 17.66
C ASP A 14 2.06 18.36 16.60
N ILE A 15 2.27 17.10 17.01
CA ILE A 15 2.15 15.92 16.11
C ILE A 15 0.74 15.83 15.56
N ILE A 16 -0.27 15.95 16.41
CA ILE A 16 -1.69 15.93 16.01
C ILE A 16 -2.01 17.10 15.08
N ALA A 17 -1.48 18.29 15.36
CA ALA A 17 -1.65 19.46 14.49
C ALA A 17 -1.05 19.21 13.09
N ASP A 18 0.13 18.60 13.01
CA ASP A 18 0.77 18.24 11.74
C ASP A 18 0.01 17.17 10.97
N ILE A 19 -0.53 16.14 11.67
CA ILE A 19 -1.40 15.16 11.05
C ILE A 19 -2.61 15.85 10.41
N LYS A 20 -3.31 16.72 11.14
CA LYS A 20 -4.44 17.46 10.61
C LYS A 20 -4.07 18.37 9.44
N ALA A 21 -2.91 19.04 9.52
CA ALA A 21 -2.41 19.91 8.47
C ALA A 21 -2.13 19.13 7.16
N LEU A 22 -1.50 17.95 7.26
CA LEU A 22 -1.26 17.12 6.08
C LEU A 22 -2.55 16.50 5.53
N VAL A 23 -3.51 16.12 6.39
CA VAL A 23 -4.83 15.62 5.96
C VAL A 23 -5.60 16.68 5.18
N GLN A 24 -5.52 17.96 5.60
CA GLN A 24 -6.12 19.10 4.87
C GLN A 24 -5.51 19.32 3.48
N LYS A 25 -4.28 18.88 3.24
CA LYS A 25 -3.68 18.83 1.91
C LYS A 25 -4.26 17.62 1.16
N GLN A 26 -5.46 17.78 0.60
CA GLN A 26 -6.10 16.71 -0.15
C GLN A 26 -5.21 16.32 -1.34
N SER A 27 -4.92 15.03 -1.46
CA SER A 27 -3.95 14.50 -2.43
C SER A 27 -4.51 13.29 -3.21
N PRO A 28 -5.62 13.46 -3.96
CA PRO A 28 -6.14 12.40 -4.80
C PRO A 28 -5.08 11.90 -5.77
N THR A 29 -4.82 10.59 -5.83
CA THR A 29 -3.79 9.99 -6.69
C THR A 29 -3.94 10.39 -8.16
N ALA A 30 -5.18 10.56 -8.63
CA ALA A 30 -5.49 10.98 -10.00
C ALA A 30 -5.12 12.45 -10.31
N HIS A 31 -4.77 13.26 -9.30
CA HIS A 31 -4.51 14.70 -9.42
C HIS A 31 -3.09 15.04 -8.99
N LYS A 32 -2.15 14.88 -9.92
CA LYS A 32 -0.72 15.11 -9.69
C LYS A 32 -0.40 16.40 -8.95
N GLU A 33 -0.98 17.53 -9.36
CA GLU A 33 -0.70 18.85 -8.77
C GLU A 33 -1.09 18.91 -7.29
N ALA A 34 -2.17 18.25 -6.91
CA ALA A 34 -2.61 18.19 -5.51
C ALA A 34 -1.71 17.27 -4.67
N VAL A 35 -1.28 16.15 -5.25
CA VAL A 35 -0.28 15.28 -4.60
C VAL A 35 1.04 16.03 -4.41
N ASP A 36 1.50 16.75 -5.43
CA ASP A 36 2.71 17.55 -5.36
C ASP A 36 2.60 18.67 -4.31
N GLU A 37 1.42 19.30 -4.14
CA GLU A 37 1.19 20.29 -3.08
C GLU A 37 1.29 19.68 -1.67
N ALA A 38 0.76 18.48 -1.46
CA ALA A 38 0.96 17.73 -0.22
C ALA A 38 2.45 17.41 -0.02
N GLY A 39 3.13 17.02 -1.10
CA GLY A 39 4.57 16.78 -1.11
C GLY A 39 5.41 18.00 -0.75
N LEU A 40 5.01 19.21 -1.17
CA LEU A 40 5.69 20.46 -0.76
C LEU A 40 5.60 20.69 0.76
N TRP A 41 4.45 20.45 1.37
CA TRP A 41 4.31 20.51 2.83
C TRP A 41 5.26 19.55 3.54
N ILE A 42 5.39 18.31 3.03
CA ILE A 42 6.32 17.31 3.59
C ILE A 42 7.77 17.78 3.45
N GLN A 43 8.16 18.35 2.30
CA GLN A 43 9.50 18.89 2.06
C GLN A 43 9.83 20.02 3.04
N ASP A 44 8.89 20.94 3.28
CA ASP A 44 9.06 22.05 4.24
C ASP A 44 9.25 21.50 5.67
N LYS A 45 8.55 20.43 6.05
CA LYS A 45 8.73 19.77 7.35
C LYS A 45 10.10 19.07 7.45
N ILE A 46 10.54 18.37 6.42
CA ILE A 46 11.88 17.77 6.38
C ILE A 46 12.95 18.84 6.59
N LYS A 47 12.87 19.95 5.86
CA LYS A 47 13.82 21.06 6.00
C LYS A 47 13.79 21.67 7.42
N SER A 48 12.60 21.99 7.93
CA SER A 48 12.46 22.66 9.22
C SER A 48 12.77 21.77 10.42
N TYR A 49 12.50 20.47 10.36
CA TYR A 49 12.70 19.53 11.46
C TYR A 49 14.08 18.89 11.45
N LEU A 50 14.61 18.59 10.26
CA LEU A 50 15.82 17.78 10.14
C LEU A 50 17.02 18.56 9.57
N ASP A 51 16.84 19.79 9.07
CA ASP A 51 17.85 20.60 8.36
C ASP A 51 18.38 19.86 7.10
N ILE A 52 17.51 19.09 6.44
CA ILE A 52 17.85 18.30 5.24
C ILE A 52 17.10 18.87 4.03
N GLU A 53 17.79 19.06 2.92
CA GLU A 53 17.17 19.29 1.62
C GLU A 53 16.85 17.92 0.98
N PRO A 54 15.55 17.53 0.84
CA PRO A 54 15.21 16.26 0.27
C PRO A 54 15.40 16.24 -1.25
N GLU A 55 15.73 15.09 -1.79
CA GLU A 55 15.70 14.83 -3.21
C GLU A 55 14.26 14.65 -3.70
N ILE A 56 13.90 15.34 -4.77
CA ILE A 56 12.60 15.23 -5.42
C ILE A 56 12.73 14.43 -6.70
N ILE A 57 12.16 13.24 -6.71
CA ILE A 57 12.10 12.34 -7.86
C ILE A 57 10.89 12.74 -8.68
N LYS A 58 11.11 13.58 -9.70
CA LYS A 58 10.04 14.15 -10.53
C LYS A 58 9.39 13.07 -11.39
N GLN A 59 8.06 13.09 -11.44
CA GLN A 59 7.24 12.24 -12.30
C GLN A 59 6.44 13.10 -13.29
N GLN A 60 6.06 12.52 -14.42
CA GLN A 60 5.29 13.21 -15.44
C GLN A 60 3.78 13.14 -15.16
N ASP A 61 3.28 11.95 -14.87
CA ASP A 61 1.84 11.66 -14.82
C ASP A 61 1.32 11.34 -13.41
N THR A 62 2.22 11.09 -12.45
CA THR A 62 1.89 10.81 -11.04
C THR A 62 2.46 11.88 -10.13
N GLY A 63 2.10 11.87 -8.84
CA GLY A 63 2.76 12.69 -7.83
C GLY A 63 4.27 12.43 -7.78
N ASN A 64 5.06 13.46 -7.50
CA ASN A 64 6.50 13.30 -7.32
C ASN A 64 6.80 12.52 -6.05
N HIS A 65 7.96 11.83 -6.02
CA HIS A 65 8.42 11.13 -4.82
C HIS A 65 9.48 11.96 -4.09
N ILE A 66 9.58 11.74 -2.79
CA ILE A 66 10.47 12.46 -1.89
C ILE A 66 11.42 11.45 -1.27
N ARG A 67 12.74 11.64 -1.45
CA ARG A 67 13.76 10.80 -0.85
C ARG A 67 14.73 11.64 -0.05
N PHE A 68 15.09 11.19 1.15
CA PHE A 68 16.15 11.81 1.94
C PHE A 68 16.87 10.77 2.80
N ARG A 69 18.03 11.14 3.29
CA ARG A 69 18.90 10.27 4.08
C ARG A 69 19.33 10.97 5.34
N ILE A 70 19.39 10.23 6.45
CA ILE A 70 19.87 10.70 7.75
C ILE A 70 20.67 9.60 8.41
N GLY A 71 21.63 9.98 9.27
CA GLY A 71 22.54 9.04 9.90
C GLY A 71 23.71 8.65 9.00
N GLU A 72 24.73 8.09 9.61
CA GLU A 72 25.95 7.62 8.96
C GLU A 72 26.20 6.17 9.40
N GLY A 73 26.64 5.34 8.46
CA GLY A 73 26.92 3.93 8.74
C GLY A 73 27.04 3.12 7.44
N ASP A 74 27.61 1.94 7.55
CA ASP A 74 27.77 1.02 6.43
C ASP A 74 26.46 0.28 6.10
N GLU A 75 25.62 0.07 7.11
CA GLU A 75 24.31 -0.55 6.96
C GLU A 75 23.22 0.50 6.71
N GLN A 76 22.20 0.11 5.97
CA GLN A 76 21.07 0.96 5.60
C GLN A 76 19.74 0.36 6.09
N MET A 77 18.83 1.24 6.47
CA MET A 77 17.43 0.94 6.78
C MET A 77 16.55 1.73 5.81
N LEU A 78 15.58 1.08 5.16
CA LEU A 78 14.59 1.74 4.33
C LEU A 78 13.31 2.00 5.11
N VAL A 79 12.88 3.25 5.14
CA VAL A 79 11.57 3.67 5.65
C VAL A 79 10.69 4.09 4.48
N SER A 80 9.54 3.45 4.30
CA SER A 80 8.63 3.71 3.19
C SER A 80 7.27 4.18 3.66
N GLY A 81 6.67 5.09 2.90
CA GLY A 81 5.31 5.57 3.09
C GLY A 81 4.79 6.32 1.86
N HIS A 82 3.48 6.54 1.80
CA HIS A 82 2.86 7.32 0.74
C HIS A 82 2.00 8.46 1.28
N PHE A 83 1.72 9.45 0.43
CA PHE A 83 0.95 10.63 0.80
C PHE A 83 -0.16 10.98 -0.18
N ASP A 84 -0.31 10.20 -1.26
CA ASP A 84 -1.50 10.21 -2.10
C ASP A 84 -2.63 9.41 -1.45
N THR A 85 -3.88 9.61 -1.91
CA THR A 85 -5.06 8.96 -1.34
C THR A 85 -6.04 8.54 -2.42
N VAL A 86 -6.90 7.55 -2.12
CA VAL A 86 -8.02 7.14 -2.98
C VAL A 86 -9.13 8.19 -3.06
N TRP A 87 -9.17 9.13 -2.12
CA TRP A 87 -10.26 10.10 -1.97
C TRP A 87 -10.18 11.22 -3.00
N GLY A 88 -11.32 11.54 -3.62
CA GLY A 88 -11.50 12.74 -4.40
C GLY A 88 -11.64 13.99 -3.52
N PHE A 89 -11.60 15.17 -4.15
CA PHE A 89 -11.77 16.43 -3.42
C PHE A 89 -13.15 16.52 -2.78
N GLY A 90 -13.18 16.74 -1.45
CA GLY A 90 -14.42 16.92 -0.69
C GLY A 90 -15.19 15.63 -0.41
N ASP A 91 -14.64 14.46 -0.72
CA ASP A 91 -15.29 13.17 -0.43
C ASP A 91 -15.40 12.88 1.07
N LEU A 92 -14.41 13.31 1.84
CA LEU A 92 -14.38 13.25 3.30
C LEU A 92 -13.98 14.61 3.88
N GLU A 93 -14.56 14.92 5.04
CA GLU A 93 -14.21 16.08 5.84
C GLU A 93 -13.25 15.70 6.97
N LEU A 94 -12.36 16.63 7.34
CA LEU A 94 -11.55 16.48 8.55
C LEU A 94 -12.41 16.81 9.77
N ILE A 95 -12.67 15.80 10.60
CA ILE A 95 -13.48 15.94 11.82
C ILE A 95 -12.68 15.38 13.00
N GLU A 96 -12.69 16.08 14.13
CA GLU A 96 -12.18 15.57 15.39
C GLU A 96 -13.34 15.39 16.37
N ASP A 97 -13.51 14.15 16.86
CA ASP A 97 -14.54 13.78 17.83
C ASP A 97 -13.92 12.97 18.98
N GLY A 98 -13.78 13.58 20.14
CA GLY A 98 -13.09 12.99 21.29
C GLY A 98 -11.66 12.58 20.93
N ASP A 99 -11.35 11.29 21.06
CA ASP A 99 -10.02 10.73 20.74
C ASP A 99 -9.88 10.29 19.29
N THR A 100 -10.89 10.53 18.47
CA THR A 100 -10.91 10.09 17.07
C THR A 100 -10.76 11.26 16.11
N ILE A 101 -9.91 11.10 15.10
CA ILE A 101 -9.75 12.04 13.99
C ILE A 101 -10.15 11.32 12.71
N TYR A 102 -11.16 11.83 12.03
CA TYR A 102 -11.63 11.39 10.71
C TYR A 102 -11.05 12.28 9.63
N GLY A 103 -10.79 11.74 8.45
CA GLY A 103 -10.37 12.55 7.32
C GLY A 103 -9.74 11.74 6.18
N PRO A 104 -9.60 12.35 4.97
CA PRO A 104 -9.10 11.65 3.79
C PRO A 104 -7.61 11.32 3.93
N GLY A 105 -7.29 10.02 3.92
CA GLY A 105 -5.92 9.53 4.07
C GLY A 105 -5.36 9.67 5.48
N VAL A 106 -6.21 9.90 6.50
CA VAL A 106 -5.74 10.09 7.88
C VAL A 106 -5.09 8.82 8.42
N ILE A 107 -5.68 7.64 8.13
CA ILE A 107 -5.10 6.36 8.51
C ILE A 107 -4.24 5.78 7.39
N ASP A 108 -4.56 6.05 6.14
CA ASP A 108 -3.93 5.51 4.93
C ASP A 108 -3.38 6.62 4.03
N MET A 109 -2.06 7.08 4.21
CA MET A 109 -1.28 6.78 5.42
C MET A 109 -0.57 8.02 5.96
N LYS A 110 -1.25 9.22 5.87
CA LYS A 110 -0.67 10.51 6.25
C LYS A 110 -0.20 10.57 7.70
N THR A 111 -0.89 9.90 8.63
CA THR A 111 -0.44 9.78 10.02
C THR A 111 0.92 9.10 10.10
N GLY A 112 1.14 8.02 9.36
CA GLY A 112 2.44 7.33 9.32
C GLY A 112 3.56 8.23 8.79
N VAL A 113 3.30 9.02 7.74
CA VAL A 113 4.27 10.01 7.21
C VAL A 113 4.68 11.01 8.29
N VAL A 114 3.71 11.58 9.01
CA VAL A 114 3.97 12.55 10.08
C VAL A 114 4.73 11.91 11.24
N GLN A 115 4.34 10.69 11.63
CA GLN A 115 5.03 9.94 12.70
C GLN A 115 6.50 9.67 12.37
N VAL A 116 6.83 9.32 11.12
CA VAL A 116 8.23 9.16 10.67
C VAL A 116 9.00 10.47 10.82
N LEU A 117 8.44 11.59 10.39
CA LEU A 117 9.10 12.91 10.53
C LEU A 117 9.36 13.28 11.99
N TRP A 118 8.38 13.06 12.87
CA TRP A 118 8.51 13.36 14.29
C TRP A 118 9.43 12.38 15.02
N ALA A 119 9.46 11.11 14.62
CA ALA A 119 10.40 10.14 15.14
C ALA A 119 11.86 10.56 14.85
N LEU A 120 12.14 10.97 13.61
CA LEU A 120 13.47 11.47 13.23
C LEU A 120 13.81 12.80 13.91
N ARG A 121 12.83 13.70 14.05
CA ARG A 121 13.00 14.96 14.79
C ARG A 121 13.34 14.68 16.25
N ALA A 122 12.68 13.73 16.90
CA ALA A 122 12.96 13.37 18.28
C ALA A 122 14.41 12.89 18.46
N LEU A 123 14.92 12.05 17.56
CA LEU A 123 16.33 11.62 17.59
C LEU A 123 17.28 12.81 17.48
N LYS A 124 17.02 13.71 16.52
CA LYS A 124 17.84 14.92 16.32
C LYS A 124 17.85 15.83 17.55
N GLU A 125 16.67 16.21 18.06
CA GLU A 125 16.55 17.12 19.19
C GLU A 125 17.10 16.54 20.51
N GLN A 126 17.06 15.20 20.64
CA GLN A 126 17.66 14.51 21.78
C GLN A 126 19.15 14.18 21.58
N ASN A 127 19.76 14.63 20.47
CA ASN A 127 21.15 14.35 20.09
C ASN A 127 21.47 12.84 20.10
N ILE A 128 20.54 12.04 19.59
CA ILE A 128 20.71 10.59 19.42
C ILE A 128 21.22 10.33 18.02
N THR A 129 22.39 9.73 17.94
CA THR A 129 22.99 9.30 16.65
C THR A 129 22.58 7.86 16.35
N THR A 130 22.26 7.62 15.07
CA THR A 130 22.00 6.26 14.59
C THR A 130 23.27 5.65 14.01
N ASN A 131 23.49 4.36 14.26
CA ASN A 131 24.62 3.62 13.71
C ASN A 131 24.39 3.16 12.26
N LYS A 132 23.21 3.42 11.72
CA LYS A 132 22.80 3.08 10.37
C LYS A 132 22.38 4.31 9.59
N LYS A 133 22.53 4.23 8.30
CA LYS A 133 21.92 5.16 7.35
C LYS A 133 20.42 4.85 7.26
N ILE A 134 19.59 5.82 7.55
CA ILE A 134 18.13 5.73 7.36
C ILE A 134 17.83 6.43 6.02
N VAL A 135 17.29 5.69 5.07
CA VAL A 135 16.76 6.21 3.82
C VAL A 135 15.24 6.23 3.95
N VAL A 136 14.66 7.41 3.82
CA VAL A 136 13.22 7.59 3.79
C VAL A 136 12.79 7.86 2.36
N LEU A 137 11.81 7.09 1.88
CA LEU A 137 11.19 7.24 0.58
C LEU A 137 9.67 7.38 0.76
N PHE A 138 9.17 8.59 0.53
CA PHE A 138 7.73 8.87 0.48
C PHE A 138 7.29 8.99 -0.98
N ASN A 139 6.31 8.21 -1.39
CA ASN A 139 5.81 8.20 -2.75
C ASN A 139 4.41 8.80 -2.89
N GLY A 140 4.13 9.35 -4.07
CA GLY A 140 2.88 10.01 -4.41
C GLY A 140 2.07 9.27 -5.47
N ASP A 141 2.18 7.91 -5.54
CA ASP A 141 1.53 7.11 -6.58
C ASP A 141 1.05 5.73 -6.10
N HIS A 142 0.92 5.56 -4.78
CA HIS A 142 0.62 4.26 -4.17
C HIS A 142 -0.77 3.74 -4.50
N GLU A 143 -1.79 4.61 -4.38
CA GLU A 143 -3.21 4.24 -4.36
C GLU A 143 -3.81 3.97 -5.76
N GLY A 144 -3.13 4.34 -6.81
CA GLY A 144 -3.63 4.12 -8.17
C GLY A 144 -3.43 2.68 -8.64
N ILE A 145 -2.32 2.44 -9.34
CA ILE A 145 -1.99 1.15 -9.96
C ILE A 145 -0.77 0.53 -9.24
N ALA A 146 -0.77 0.55 -7.90
CA ALA A 146 0.28 -0.09 -7.10
C ALA A 146 1.68 0.48 -7.37
N SER A 147 1.87 1.76 -7.06
CA SER A 147 3.20 2.41 -7.08
C SER A 147 3.95 2.27 -8.42
N PRO A 148 3.30 2.63 -9.55
CA PRO A 148 3.84 2.29 -10.88
C PRO A 148 5.16 2.98 -11.18
N THR A 149 5.41 4.17 -10.63
CA THR A 149 6.62 4.95 -10.88
C THR A 149 7.59 4.96 -9.71
N SER A 150 7.12 4.72 -8.47
CA SER A 150 7.98 4.63 -7.28
C SER A 150 8.59 3.24 -7.05
N ARG A 151 7.96 2.17 -7.53
CA ARG A 151 8.43 0.79 -7.37
C ARG A 151 9.91 0.58 -7.69
N PRO A 152 10.49 1.07 -8.79
CA PRO A 152 11.91 0.88 -9.08
C PRO A 152 12.84 1.45 -7.99
N TYR A 153 12.48 2.60 -7.42
CA TYR A 153 13.23 3.25 -6.35
C TYR A 153 13.09 2.53 -5.02
N ILE A 154 11.87 2.02 -4.72
CA ILE A 154 11.62 1.20 -3.52
C ILE A 154 12.46 -0.08 -3.59
N GLU A 155 12.44 -0.78 -4.71
CA GLU A 155 13.21 -2.01 -4.93
C GLU A 155 14.73 -1.77 -4.90
N GLU A 156 15.20 -0.64 -5.44
CA GLU A 156 16.62 -0.26 -5.41
C GLU A 156 17.08 -0.02 -3.96
N GLU A 157 16.38 0.80 -3.21
CA GLU A 157 16.74 1.09 -1.82
C GLU A 157 16.57 -0.15 -0.92
N ALA A 158 15.57 -1.00 -1.19
CA ALA A 158 15.38 -2.25 -0.46
C ALA A 158 16.59 -3.21 -0.60
N ARG A 159 17.11 -3.38 -1.80
CA ARG A 159 18.31 -4.22 -2.04
C ARG A 159 19.55 -3.77 -1.26
N ASN A 160 19.63 -2.48 -0.94
CA ASN A 160 20.72 -1.88 -0.19
C ASN A 160 20.46 -1.84 1.32
N SER A 161 19.30 -2.32 1.78
CA SER A 161 18.85 -2.17 3.16
C SER A 161 18.86 -3.48 3.93
N THR A 162 19.29 -3.43 5.20
CA THR A 162 19.23 -4.54 6.15
C THR A 162 17.80 -4.77 6.65
N TYR A 163 17.01 -3.69 6.75
CA TYR A 163 15.62 -3.71 7.21
C TYR A 163 14.74 -2.79 6.37
N GLY A 164 13.47 -3.18 6.22
CA GLY A 164 12.40 -2.38 5.66
C GLY A 164 11.34 -2.07 6.72
N LEU A 165 11.02 -0.79 6.89
CA LEU A 165 10.01 -0.30 7.82
C LEU A 165 8.95 0.48 7.04
N VAL A 166 7.69 0.03 7.10
CA VAL A 166 6.60 0.64 6.34
C VAL A 166 5.61 1.29 7.29
N ALA A 167 5.45 2.60 7.15
CA ALA A 167 4.63 3.41 8.03
C ALA A 167 3.13 3.40 7.66
N GLU A 168 2.65 2.33 7.04
CA GLU A 168 1.25 2.03 6.78
C GLU A 168 0.43 1.91 8.07
N ALA A 169 -0.89 1.95 7.95
CA ALA A 169 -1.82 1.73 9.03
C ALA A 169 -1.53 0.44 9.81
N ALA A 170 -1.57 0.48 11.12
CA ALA A 170 -1.61 -0.72 11.94
C ALA A 170 -2.96 -1.45 11.80
N THR A 171 -3.06 -2.68 12.28
CA THR A 171 -4.26 -3.50 12.12
C THR A 171 -4.98 -3.70 13.46
N GLY A 172 -6.30 -3.49 13.45
CA GLY A 172 -7.18 -3.70 14.60
C GLY A 172 -7.02 -2.64 15.68
N GLU A 173 -7.85 -2.73 16.72
CA GLU A 173 -7.98 -1.72 17.77
C GLU A 173 -6.70 -1.50 18.58
N LYS A 174 -5.83 -2.51 18.68
CA LYS A 174 -4.57 -2.45 19.43
C LYS A 174 -3.33 -2.21 18.54
N GLY A 175 -3.51 -2.02 17.26
CA GLY A 175 -2.44 -1.66 16.35
C GLY A 175 -1.42 -2.77 16.10
N ALA A 176 -1.85 -3.97 15.70
CA ALA A 176 -0.95 -5.05 15.32
C ALA A 176 -0.12 -4.70 14.09
N LEU A 177 1.17 -5.10 14.10
CA LEU A 177 2.07 -4.98 12.95
C LEU A 177 1.77 -6.08 11.91
N LYS A 178 2.04 -5.78 10.67
CA LYS A 178 1.86 -6.71 9.55
C LYS A 178 3.21 -7.33 9.21
N THR A 179 3.31 -8.64 9.37
CA THR A 179 4.50 -9.44 9.03
C THR A 179 4.30 -10.29 7.79
N PHE A 180 3.07 -10.28 7.25
CA PHE A 180 2.70 -11.00 6.05
C PHE A 180 1.60 -10.24 5.28
N ARG A 181 1.73 -10.20 3.93
CA ARG A 181 0.70 -9.71 3.02
C ARG A 181 0.57 -10.64 1.82
N LYS A 182 -0.67 -10.91 1.39
CA LYS A 182 -0.91 -11.69 0.18
C LYS A 182 -0.33 -11.02 -1.06
N GLY A 183 0.15 -11.84 -2.00
CA GLY A 183 0.46 -11.39 -3.35
C GLY A 183 -0.82 -11.06 -4.14
N ILE A 184 -0.70 -10.12 -5.05
CA ILE A 184 -1.81 -9.59 -5.84
C ILE A 184 -1.49 -9.75 -7.32
N TYR A 185 -2.43 -10.34 -8.06
CA TYR A 185 -2.43 -10.37 -9.52
C TYR A 185 -3.73 -9.77 -10.02
N ARG A 186 -3.66 -9.01 -11.10
CA ARG A 186 -4.84 -8.43 -11.75
C ARG A 186 -4.79 -8.64 -13.23
N TYR A 187 -5.94 -8.95 -13.83
CA TYR A 187 -6.06 -9.16 -15.25
C TYR A 187 -7.26 -8.41 -15.81
N THR A 188 -7.09 -7.92 -17.04
CA THR A 188 -8.17 -7.45 -17.90
C THR A 188 -8.23 -8.41 -19.08
N ILE A 189 -9.35 -9.09 -19.25
CA ILE A 189 -9.55 -10.09 -20.31
C ILE A 189 -10.61 -9.55 -21.26
N ASN A 190 -10.22 -9.37 -22.53
CA ASN A 190 -11.08 -8.86 -23.58
C ASN A 190 -11.49 -9.98 -24.52
N PHE A 191 -12.75 -9.95 -24.93
CA PHE A 191 -13.36 -10.92 -25.85
C PHE A 191 -13.88 -10.17 -27.07
N LYS A 192 -13.51 -10.64 -28.27
CA LYS A 192 -13.95 -10.11 -29.54
C LYS A 192 -14.64 -11.22 -30.37
N GLY A 193 -15.94 -11.14 -30.49
CA GLY A 193 -16.79 -12.01 -31.27
C GLY A 193 -17.24 -11.37 -32.58
N VAL A 194 -18.43 -11.74 -33.05
CA VAL A 194 -19.06 -11.25 -34.26
C VAL A 194 -20.52 -10.89 -33.98
N SER A 195 -20.90 -9.61 -34.25
CA SER A 195 -22.28 -9.18 -34.06
C SER A 195 -23.20 -9.68 -35.17
N SER A 196 -24.44 -9.99 -34.82
CA SER A 196 -25.51 -10.30 -35.74
C SER A 196 -26.89 -10.03 -35.13
N HIS A 197 -27.95 -9.99 -35.93
CA HIS A 197 -29.32 -9.86 -35.41
C HIS A 197 -29.75 -11.15 -34.70
N ALA A 198 -30.09 -11.07 -33.42
CA ALA A 198 -30.34 -12.22 -32.57
C ALA A 198 -31.53 -13.11 -33.05
N GLY A 199 -32.49 -12.55 -33.76
CA GLY A 199 -33.64 -13.29 -34.30
C GLY A 199 -33.49 -13.70 -35.78
N ASN A 200 -32.97 -12.77 -36.63
CA ASN A 200 -32.96 -13.01 -38.09
C ASN A 200 -31.70 -13.77 -38.55
N ASP A 201 -30.57 -13.57 -37.88
CA ASP A 201 -29.29 -14.08 -38.35
C ASP A 201 -28.39 -14.55 -37.18
N HIS A 202 -29.00 -15.26 -36.23
CA HIS A 202 -28.33 -15.70 -35.01
C HIS A 202 -27.07 -16.55 -35.28
N GLN A 203 -27.07 -17.37 -36.31
CA GLN A 203 -25.94 -18.29 -36.61
C GLN A 203 -24.70 -17.58 -37.17
N ALA A 204 -24.87 -16.37 -37.75
CA ALA A 204 -23.75 -15.59 -38.27
C ALA A 204 -22.98 -14.85 -37.18
N GLY A 205 -23.54 -14.74 -35.97
CA GLY A 205 -22.89 -14.07 -34.84
C GLY A 205 -22.15 -15.03 -33.91
N GLU A 206 -21.08 -14.52 -33.30
CA GLU A 206 -20.31 -15.23 -32.26
C GLU A 206 -20.31 -14.39 -30.98
N SER A 207 -20.90 -14.95 -29.91
CA SER A 207 -21.14 -14.16 -28.66
C SER A 207 -19.92 -14.05 -27.79
N ALA A 208 -19.38 -12.83 -27.69
CA ALA A 208 -18.32 -12.50 -26.74
C ALA A 208 -18.77 -12.63 -25.28
N ILE A 209 -20.03 -12.33 -24.95
CA ILE A 209 -20.58 -12.48 -23.59
C ILE A 209 -20.66 -13.95 -23.20
N LEU A 210 -21.04 -14.85 -24.11
CA LEU A 210 -21.09 -16.28 -23.82
C LEU A 210 -19.69 -16.82 -23.52
N GLU A 211 -18.69 -16.41 -24.30
CA GLU A 211 -17.30 -16.80 -24.06
C GLU A 211 -16.78 -16.25 -22.73
N ALA A 212 -17.08 -14.97 -22.40
CA ALA A 212 -16.76 -14.39 -21.12
C ALA A 212 -17.39 -15.17 -19.95
N ALA A 213 -18.64 -15.65 -20.09
CA ALA A 213 -19.29 -16.48 -19.08
C ALA A 213 -18.56 -17.83 -18.87
N HIS A 214 -18.06 -18.46 -19.92
CA HIS A 214 -17.23 -19.67 -19.81
C HIS A 214 -15.90 -19.37 -19.10
N PHE A 215 -15.27 -18.23 -19.40
CA PHE A 215 -14.05 -17.80 -18.71
C PHE A 215 -14.30 -17.55 -17.23
N ILE A 216 -15.39 -16.86 -16.86
CA ILE A 216 -15.76 -16.61 -15.46
C ILE A 216 -15.85 -17.92 -14.68
N GLN A 217 -16.57 -18.91 -15.18
CA GLN A 217 -16.70 -20.21 -14.51
C GLN A 217 -15.34 -20.91 -14.30
N ARG A 218 -14.48 -20.88 -15.33
CA ARG A 218 -13.13 -21.47 -15.27
C ARG A 218 -12.23 -20.72 -14.30
N LEU A 219 -12.27 -19.38 -14.28
CA LEU A 219 -11.48 -18.54 -13.40
C LEU A 219 -11.89 -18.72 -11.93
N GLU A 220 -13.17 -18.62 -11.63
CA GLU A 220 -13.69 -18.80 -10.25
C GLU A 220 -13.37 -20.20 -9.70
N SER A 221 -13.37 -21.23 -10.55
CA SER A 221 -12.99 -22.60 -10.18
C SER A 221 -11.51 -22.76 -9.79
N LEU A 222 -10.66 -21.77 -10.06
CA LEU A 222 -9.26 -21.78 -9.64
C LEU A 222 -9.07 -21.35 -8.19
N THR A 223 -10.11 -20.84 -7.51
CA THR A 223 -10.07 -20.54 -6.08
C THR A 223 -9.79 -21.82 -5.29
N ASN A 224 -8.79 -21.74 -4.42
CA ASN A 224 -8.40 -22.82 -3.52
C ASN A 224 -8.11 -22.25 -2.12
N TYR A 225 -9.05 -22.47 -1.21
CA TYR A 225 -8.93 -21.98 0.17
C TYR A 225 -7.86 -22.72 0.97
N ASP A 226 -7.51 -23.96 0.62
CA ASP A 226 -6.46 -24.72 1.31
C ASP A 226 -5.07 -24.12 1.06
N THR A 227 -4.83 -23.57 -0.13
CA THR A 227 -3.60 -22.84 -0.45
C THR A 227 -3.71 -21.35 -0.16
N GLY A 228 -4.90 -20.87 0.22
CA GLY A 228 -5.19 -19.45 0.42
C GLY A 228 -5.24 -18.63 -0.88
N THR A 229 -5.34 -19.30 -2.05
CA THR A 229 -5.51 -18.67 -3.35
C THR A 229 -6.98 -18.33 -3.58
N THR A 230 -7.27 -17.07 -3.91
CA THR A 230 -8.62 -16.64 -4.30
C THR A 230 -8.58 -15.96 -5.66
N VAL A 231 -9.53 -16.29 -6.51
CA VAL A 231 -9.75 -15.68 -7.83
C VAL A 231 -11.15 -15.09 -7.83
N ASN A 232 -11.23 -13.80 -8.11
CA ASN A 232 -12.49 -13.06 -8.11
C ASN A 232 -12.66 -12.30 -9.44
N VAL A 233 -13.69 -12.61 -10.18
CA VAL A 233 -14.10 -11.81 -11.35
C VAL A 233 -14.99 -10.68 -10.87
N GLY A 234 -14.36 -9.52 -10.61
CA GLY A 234 -15.01 -8.38 -9.96
C GLY A 234 -15.89 -7.54 -10.88
N THR A 235 -15.62 -7.53 -12.19
CA THR A 235 -16.43 -6.77 -13.15
C THR A 235 -16.61 -7.52 -14.46
N MET A 236 -17.78 -7.31 -15.09
CA MET A 236 -18.07 -7.76 -16.45
C MET A 236 -18.82 -6.65 -17.18
N MET A 237 -18.39 -6.35 -18.40
CA MET A 237 -19.05 -5.42 -19.32
C MET A 237 -19.15 -6.04 -20.69
N GLY A 238 -20.23 -5.75 -21.46
CA GLY A 238 -20.35 -6.25 -22.84
C GLY A 238 -21.72 -6.08 -23.44
N GLY A 239 -21.77 -6.20 -24.79
CA GLY A 239 -22.98 -6.08 -25.58
C GLY A 239 -23.47 -4.65 -25.77
N THR A 240 -24.34 -4.44 -26.78
CA THR A 240 -24.89 -3.13 -27.16
C THR A 240 -26.42 -3.10 -27.16
N GLY A 241 -27.07 -4.26 -27.21
CA GLY A 241 -28.52 -4.36 -27.25
C GLY A 241 -29.03 -5.80 -27.09
N ILE A 242 -30.26 -5.94 -26.58
CA ILE A 242 -30.85 -7.24 -26.25
C ILE A 242 -31.14 -8.12 -27.48
N ASN A 243 -31.28 -7.50 -28.64
CA ASN A 243 -31.55 -8.16 -29.91
C ASN A 243 -30.32 -8.26 -30.83
N VAL A 244 -29.12 -8.06 -30.27
CA VAL A 244 -27.85 -8.18 -30.98
C VAL A 244 -26.99 -9.25 -30.32
N ARG A 245 -26.43 -10.17 -31.13
CA ARG A 245 -25.36 -11.05 -30.68
C ARG A 245 -24.15 -10.17 -30.31
N PRO A 246 -23.65 -10.23 -29.06
CA PRO A 246 -22.60 -9.29 -28.62
C PRO A 246 -21.24 -9.67 -29.23
N ASP A 247 -20.60 -8.70 -29.89
CA ASP A 247 -19.27 -8.84 -30.48
C ASP A 247 -18.14 -8.41 -29.54
N SER A 248 -18.46 -7.88 -28.38
CA SER A 248 -17.47 -7.44 -27.40
C SER A 248 -17.90 -7.72 -25.98
N ALA A 249 -16.94 -8.15 -25.15
CA ALA A 249 -17.07 -8.24 -23.70
C ALA A 249 -15.70 -8.06 -23.05
N GLN A 250 -15.69 -7.63 -21.80
CA GLN A 250 -14.49 -7.48 -20.97
C GLN A 250 -14.81 -7.94 -19.55
N ILE A 251 -13.87 -8.64 -18.93
CA ILE A 251 -13.90 -8.95 -17.50
C ILE A 251 -12.62 -8.47 -16.84
N LYS A 252 -12.71 -8.10 -15.55
CA LYS A 252 -11.56 -7.79 -14.72
C LYS A 252 -11.49 -8.74 -13.54
N VAL A 253 -10.29 -9.22 -13.27
CA VAL A 253 -10.02 -10.31 -12.32
C VAL A 253 -9.00 -9.83 -11.29
N ASP A 254 -9.30 -10.03 -10.00
CA ASP A 254 -8.36 -9.88 -8.88
C ASP A 254 -8.02 -11.26 -8.32
N VAL A 255 -6.73 -11.54 -8.16
CA VAL A 255 -6.23 -12.80 -7.59
C VAL A 255 -5.37 -12.50 -6.38
N ARG A 256 -5.57 -13.26 -5.30
CA ARG A 256 -4.75 -13.20 -4.09
C ARG A 256 -4.10 -14.55 -3.81
N VAL A 257 -2.83 -14.53 -3.44
CA VAL A 257 -2.04 -15.74 -3.17
C VAL A 257 -1.24 -15.62 -1.88
N ASN A 258 -0.99 -16.76 -1.22
CA ASN A 258 -0.23 -16.79 0.04
C ASN A 258 1.27 -16.97 -0.15
N ASN A 259 1.74 -17.38 -1.33
CA ASN A 259 3.17 -17.52 -1.62
C ASN A 259 3.44 -17.30 -3.11
N ASN A 260 4.69 -17.01 -3.44
CA ASN A 260 5.09 -16.68 -4.80
C ASN A 260 4.97 -17.90 -5.75
N TYR A 261 5.17 -19.13 -5.25
CA TYR A 261 5.00 -20.35 -6.06
C TYR A 261 3.55 -20.52 -6.58
N GLU A 262 2.56 -20.37 -5.68
CA GLU A 262 1.14 -20.40 -6.10
C GLU A 262 0.81 -19.22 -7.01
N GLY A 263 1.44 -18.06 -6.81
CA GLY A 263 1.32 -16.91 -7.69
C GLY A 263 1.77 -17.18 -9.11
N GLU A 264 2.96 -17.74 -9.30
CA GLU A 264 3.47 -18.11 -10.62
C GLU A 264 2.63 -19.20 -11.29
N LYS A 265 2.16 -20.16 -10.52
CA LYS A 265 1.32 -21.25 -11.01
C LYS A 265 -0.03 -20.75 -11.51
N ILE A 266 -0.68 -19.87 -10.74
CA ILE A 266 -1.98 -19.29 -11.12
C ILE A 266 -1.84 -18.36 -12.32
N ASP A 267 -0.76 -17.56 -12.39
CA ASP A 267 -0.47 -16.68 -13.52
C ASP A 267 -0.32 -17.50 -14.81
N LYS A 268 0.53 -18.52 -14.81
CA LYS A 268 0.69 -19.44 -15.95
C LYS A 268 -0.64 -20.08 -16.36
N ARG A 269 -1.48 -20.44 -15.38
CA ARG A 269 -2.77 -21.04 -15.65
C ARG A 269 -3.74 -20.07 -16.30
N ILE A 270 -3.81 -18.83 -15.82
CA ILE A 270 -4.68 -17.79 -16.39
C ILE A 270 -4.20 -17.41 -17.78
N GLN A 271 -2.89 -17.14 -17.96
CA GLN A 271 -2.31 -16.77 -19.27
C GLN A 271 -2.47 -17.86 -20.33
N SER A 272 -2.61 -19.12 -19.92
CA SER A 272 -2.81 -20.25 -20.83
C SER A 272 -4.28 -20.55 -21.16
N LEU A 273 -5.23 -19.73 -20.71
CA LEU A 273 -6.64 -19.94 -20.98
C LEU A 273 -6.94 -19.60 -22.45
N GLU A 274 -7.52 -20.57 -23.14
CA GLU A 274 -7.96 -20.42 -24.54
C GLU A 274 -9.48 -20.33 -24.63
N ALA A 275 -9.96 -19.67 -25.68
CA ALA A 275 -11.38 -19.58 -25.99
C ALA A 275 -11.97 -20.98 -26.21
N GLN A 276 -13.16 -21.23 -25.69
CA GLN A 276 -13.93 -22.42 -25.97
C GLN A 276 -14.48 -22.37 -27.42
N ASN A 277 -14.91 -21.18 -27.84
CA ASN A 277 -15.28 -20.92 -29.22
C ASN A 277 -14.08 -20.29 -29.95
N SER A 278 -13.44 -21.05 -30.85
CA SER A 278 -12.27 -20.61 -31.63
C SER A 278 -12.49 -19.40 -32.54
N LYS A 279 -13.75 -18.99 -32.75
CA LYS A 279 -14.10 -17.78 -33.53
C LYS A 279 -14.22 -16.54 -32.69
N VAL A 280 -14.10 -16.65 -31.36
CA VAL A 280 -13.99 -15.51 -30.44
C VAL A 280 -12.52 -15.30 -30.11
N ALA A 281 -11.99 -14.15 -30.48
CA ALA A 281 -10.63 -13.79 -30.08
C ALA A 281 -10.61 -13.35 -28.62
N VAL A 282 -9.60 -13.83 -27.88
CA VAL A 282 -9.38 -13.49 -26.46
C VAL A 282 -8.00 -12.86 -26.29
N SER A 283 -7.91 -11.75 -25.58
CA SER A 283 -6.65 -11.21 -25.09
C SER A 283 -6.67 -11.12 -23.57
N ILE A 284 -5.56 -11.52 -22.94
CA ILE A 284 -5.37 -11.50 -21.49
C ILE A 284 -4.23 -10.54 -21.20
N ASP A 285 -4.55 -9.41 -20.57
CA ASP A 285 -3.58 -8.38 -20.19
C ASP A 285 -3.49 -8.35 -18.66
N GLY A 286 -2.28 -8.28 -18.12
CA GLY A 286 -2.05 -8.21 -16.68
C GLY A 286 -1.06 -9.26 -16.17
N GLY A 287 -1.06 -9.46 -14.85
CA GLY A 287 -0.13 -10.33 -14.14
C GLY A 287 0.08 -9.87 -12.71
N GLN A 288 1.28 -10.11 -12.16
CA GLN A 288 1.61 -9.74 -10.80
C GLN A 288 1.65 -8.20 -10.62
N VAL A 289 0.81 -7.71 -9.73
CA VAL A 289 0.75 -6.30 -9.31
C VAL A 289 1.62 -6.08 -8.07
N ARG A 290 1.53 -6.97 -7.09
CA ARG A 290 2.36 -6.97 -5.89
C ARG A 290 2.82 -8.39 -5.55
N PRO A 291 4.10 -8.62 -5.27
CA PRO A 291 4.57 -9.91 -4.75
C PRO A 291 4.03 -10.17 -3.35
N VAL A 292 4.18 -11.40 -2.86
CA VAL A 292 3.87 -11.73 -1.47
C VAL A 292 4.91 -11.06 -0.56
N MET A 293 4.46 -10.41 0.51
CA MET A 293 5.31 -10.08 1.64
C MET A 293 5.36 -11.31 2.54
N GLU A 294 6.37 -12.16 2.35
CA GLU A 294 6.49 -13.40 3.09
C GLU A 294 7.05 -13.16 4.50
N LYS A 295 6.46 -13.84 5.49
CA LYS A 295 7.01 -13.89 6.83
C LYS A 295 8.18 -14.89 6.88
N THR A 296 9.39 -14.36 6.93
CA THR A 296 10.63 -15.15 7.06
C THR A 296 11.07 -15.20 8.51
N ASP A 297 12.04 -16.09 8.83
CA ASP A 297 12.68 -16.11 10.16
C ASP A 297 13.33 -14.76 10.51
N ALA A 298 13.83 -14.04 9.51
CA ALA A 298 14.42 -12.72 9.71
C ALA A 298 13.34 -11.67 10.02
N THR A 299 12.18 -11.76 9.36
CA THR A 299 11.01 -10.92 9.68
C THR A 299 10.48 -11.19 11.08
N GLU A 300 10.45 -12.47 11.51
CA GLU A 300 10.04 -12.82 12.86
C GLU A 300 10.98 -12.24 13.91
N LYS A 301 12.30 -12.37 13.73
CA LYS A 301 13.29 -11.77 14.63
C LYS A 301 13.17 -10.25 14.71
N LEU A 302 12.92 -9.61 13.58
CA LEU A 302 12.69 -8.16 13.53
C LEU A 302 11.42 -7.78 14.30
N PHE A 303 10.35 -8.58 14.19
CA PHE A 303 9.13 -8.36 14.98
C PHE A 303 9.38 -8.57 16.49
N GLU A 304 10.13 -9.61 16.90
CA GLU A 304 10.49 -9.86 18.29
C GLU A 304 11.27 -8.69 18.89
N GLN A 305 12.18 -8.08 18.13
CA GLN A 305 12.88 -6.85 18.56
C GLN A 305 11.91 -5.69 18.73
N ALA A 306 11.02 -5.44 17.75
CA ALA A 306 10.02 -4.39 17.85
C ALA A 306 9.07 -4.61 19.03
N GLN A 307 8.71 -5.85 19.33
CA GLN A 307 7.87 -6.21 20.48
C GLN A 307 8.59 -5.93 21.82
N ALA A 308 9.87 -6.24 21.92
CA ALA A 308 10.67 -5.91 23.09
C ALA A 308 10.76 -4.39 23.30
N PHE A 309 10.99 -3.62 22.23
CA PHE A 309 11.02 -2.15 22.30
C PHE A 309 9.67 -1.56 22.72
N ALA A 310 8.56 -2.11 22.23
CA ALA A 310 7.23 -1.69 22.67
C ALA A 310 7.00 -1.95 24.16
N GLN A 311 7.45 -3.12 24.68
CA GLN A 311 7.38 -3.43 26.10
C GLN A 311 8.22 -2.46 26.95
N ASP A 312 9.41 -2.08 26.49
CA ASP A 312 10.25 -1.08 27.16
C ASP A 312 9.61 0.32 27.16
N LEU A 313 8.70 0.56 26.24
CA LEU A 313 7.88 1.77 26.12
C LEU A 313 6.51 1.68 26.83
N ASP A 314 6.29 0.62 27.63
CA ASP A 314 5.05 0.36 28.40
C ASP A 314 3.79 0.10 27.55
N PHE A 315 3.93 -0.51 26.37
CA PHE A 315 2.77 -0.99 25.61
C PHE A 315 3.05 -2.31 24.87
N GLU A 316 1.99 -2.96 24.41
CA GLU A 316 2.08 -4.25 23.75
C GLU A 316 1.71 -4.12 22.25
N ILE A 317 2.41 -4.88 21.42
CA ILE A 317 2.08 -5.05 20.01
C ILE A 317 1.96 -6.53 19.66
N ALA A 318 1.06 -6.83 18.72
CA ALA A 318 0.91 -8.15 18.12
C ALA A 318 1.33 -8.12 16.65
N GLN A 319 1.42 -9.28 16.02
CA GLN A 319 1.59 -9.39 14.58
C GLN A 319 0.39 -10.04 13.91
N VAL A 320 0.17 -9.73 12.64
CA VAL A 320 -0.96 -10.23 11.86
C VAL A 320 -0.58 -10.45 10.40
N ALA A 321 -1.23 -11.44 9.79
CA ALA A 321 -1.24 -11.66 8.35
C ALA A 321 -2.48 -11.00 7.73
N VAL A 322 -2.31 -10.25 6.62
CA VAL A 322 -3.41 -9.54 5.95
C VAL A 322 -3.49 -9.84 4.46
N GLY A 323 -4.67 -9.63 3.88
CA GLY A 323 -4.93 -9.85 2.45
C GLY A 323 -4.66 -8.63 1.56
N GLY A 324 -4.57 -7.42 2.14
CA GLY A 324 -4.29 -6.17 1.43
C GLY A 324 -2.80 -6.02 1.08
N GLY A 325 -2.50 -5.33 -0.02
CA GLY A 325 -1.12 -5.05 -0.42
C GLY A 325 -0.59 -3.74 0.14
N SER A 326 0.73 -3.58 0.16
CA SER A 326 1.46 -2.33 0.37
C SER A 326 2.80 -2.37 -0.34
N ASP A 327 3.56 -1.27 -0.25
CA ASP A 327 4.92 -1.22 -0.77
C ASP A 327 5.89 -2.10 0.00
N GLY A 328 5.54 -2.51 1.21
CA GLY A 328 6.25 -3.55 1.97
C GLY A 328 6.42 -4.87 1.20
N SER A 329 5.48 -5.18 0.29
CA SER A 329 5.59 -6.32 -0.61
C SER A 329 6.77 -6.21 -1.58
N PHE A 330 7.04 -5.01 -2.11
CA PHE A 330 8.19 -4.78 -2.99
C PHE A 330 9.52 -4.85 -2.23
N ILE A 331 9.53 -4.34 -0.99
CA ILE A 331 10.70 -4.38 -0.11
C ILE A 331 11.05 -5.85 0.25
N ALA A 332 10.09 -6.60 0.75
CA ALA A 332 10.25 -8.00 1.14
C ALA A 332 10.67 -8.89 -0.04
N ALA A 333 10.16 -8.61 -1.25
CA ALA A 333 10.53 -9.35 -2.47
C ALA A 333 12.00 -9.20 -2.87
N GLN A 334 12.72 -8.20 -2.34
CA GLN A 334 14.17 -8.06 -2.53
C GLN A 334 14.98 -8.87 -1.49
N GLY A 335 14.31 -9.61 -0.60
CA GLY A 335 14.94 -10.39 0.48
C GLY A 335 15.16 -9.59 1.76
N THR A 336 14.69 -8.36 1.83
CA THR A 336 14.85 -7.47 2.98
C THR A 336 13.77 -7.75 4.03
N PRO A 337 14.13 -8.15 5.27
CA PRO A 337 13.19 -8.32 6.37
C PRO A 337 12.37 -7.05 6.58
N THR A 338 11.03 -7.18 6.56
CA THR A 338 10.15 -6.02 6.51
C THR A 338 9.09 -6.08 7.61
N LEU A 339 8.94 -4.98 8.36
CA LEU A 339 7.78 -4.73 9.22
C LEU A 339 6.90 -3.67 8.58
N ASP A 340 5.61 -3.95 8.53
CA ASP A 340 4.61 -3.07 7.97
C ASP A 340 3.53 -2.76 9.02
N GLY A 341 2.77 -1.69 8.83
CA GLY A 341 1.77 -1.27 9.81
C GLY A 341 2.36 -0.51 10.99
N LEU A 342 3.50 0.18 10.80
CA LEU A 342 4.16 0.97 11.83
C LEU A 342 3.51 2.33 12.09
N GLY A 343 2.59 2.77 11.25
CA GLY A 343 1.90 4.05 11.34
C GLY A 343 0.73 4.09 12.32
N GLY A 344 -0.30 4.84 11.96
CA GLY A 344 -1.46 5.12 12.81
C GLY A 344 -2.28 3.90 13.21
N VAL A 345 -2.95 3.99 14.35
CA VAL A 345 -3.96 3.02 14.82
C VAL A 345 -5.33 3.61 14.61
N GLY A 346 -6.23 2.86 14.00
CA GLY A 346 -7.57 3.32 13.67
C GLY A 346 -8.27 2.32 12.76
N GLY A 347 -9.06 2.82 11.82
CA GLY A 347 -9.81 1.95 10.93
C GLY A 347 -10.40 2.66 9.73
N GLY A 348 -11.08 1.86 8.90
CA GLY A 348 -11.82 2.35 7.74
C GLY A 348 -10.97 2.85 6.56
N PRO A 349 -9.75 2.31 6.29
CA PRO A 349 -9.05 2.70 5.07
C PRO A 349 -9.97 2.46 3.86
N HIS A 350 -10.04 3.43 2.94
CA HIS A 350 -10.93 3.43 1.76
C HIS A 350 -12.43 3.42 2.08
N ALA A 351 -12.82 3.61 3.34
CA ALA A 351 -14.23 3.69 3.76
C ALA A 351 -14.57 5.07 4.34
N ARG A 352 -15.83 5.50 4.22
CA ARG A 352 -16.28 6.85 4.64
C ARG A 352 -16.08 7.15 6.12
N ASN A 353 -15.80 6.13 6.93
CA ASN A 353 -15.45 6.26 8.34
C ASN A 353 -13.95 6.13 8.58
N GLU A 354 -13.11 6.46 7.61
CA GLU A 354 -11.67 6.48 7.76
C GLU A 354 -11.25 7.37 8.93
N HIS A 355 -10.50 6.79 9.88
CA HIS A 355 -10.14 7.47 11.12
C HIS A 355 -8.88 6.93 11.77
N ILE A 356 -8.27 7.74 12.63
CA ILE A 356 -7.28 7.32 13.61
C ILE A 356 -7.79 7.54 15.05
N ASN A 357 -7.26 6.75 15.99
CA ASN A 357 -7.33 7.02 17.41
C ASN A 357 -6.04 7.72 17.86
N LYS A 358 -6.15 8.99 18.25
CA LYS A 358 -5.01 9.84 18.62
C LYS A 358 -4.28 9.39 19.89
N THR A 359 -4.94 8.59 20.76
CA THR A 359 -4.31 8.08 21.98
C THR A 359 -3.09 7.18 21.72
N TYR A 360 -2.97 6.62 20.52
CA TYR A 360 -1.84 5.80 20.11
C TYR A 360 -0.70 6.58 19.44
N VAL A 361 -0.88 7.87 19.17
CA VAL A 361 0.10 8.66 18.39
C VAL A 361 1.45 8.71 19.10
N VAL A 362 1.48 8.94 20.40
CA VAL A 362 2.71 8.97 21.19
C VAL A 362 3.44 7.63 21.15
N ASP A 363 2.74 6.55 21.48
CA ASP A 363 3.35 5.22 21.55
C ASP A 363 3.90 4.77 20.20
N ARG A 364 3.13 4.98 19.12
CA ARG A 364 3.54 4.58 17.76
C ARG A 364 4.72 5.40 17.25
N THR A 365 4.72 6.71 17.49
CA THR A 365 5.85 7.59 17.12
C THR A 365 7.10 7.21 17.91
N SER A 366 6.94 6.89 19.20
CA SER A 366 8.04 6.45 20.07
C SER A 366 8.63 5.11 19.62
N LEU A 367 7.78 4.17 19.20
CA LEU A 367 8.23 2.88 18.64
C LEU A 367 9.07 3.09 17.38
N LEU A 368 8.60 3.92 16.44
CA LEU A 368 9.35 4.26 15.23
C LEU A 368 10.72 4.85 15.57
N ALA A 369 10.78 5.82 16.49
CA ALA A 369 12.02 6.45 16.89
C ALA A 369 12.98 5.45 17.56
N THR A 370 12.45 4.54 18.38
CA THR A 370 13.26 3.48 19.02
C THR A 370 13.78 2.46 18.00
N LEU A 371 12.96 2.10 17.00
CA LEU A 371 13.42 1.26 15.88
C LEU A 371 14.56 1.93 15.10
N PHE A 372 14.47 3.23 14.86
CA PHE A 372 15.52 3.99 14.17
C PHE A 372 16.81 4.09 14.99
N GLU A 373 16.73 4.14 16.31
CA GLU A 373 17.87 4.19 17.22
C GLU A 373 18.54 2.83 17.39
N GLN A 374 17.74 1.76 17.56
CA GLN A 374 18.22 0.49 18.13
C GLN A 374 18.48 -0.60 17.08
N LEU A 375 17.85 -0.54 15.90
CA LEU A 375 18.12 -1.50 14.82
C LEU A 375 19.41 -1.17 14.10
#